data_649d294af603d03fef56af97755691d1
#
_entry.id   649d294af603d03fef56af97755691d1
#
_cell.length_a   1.000
_cell.length_b   1.000
_cell.length_c   1.000
_cell.angle_alpha   90.00
_cell.angle_beta   90.00
_cell.angle_gamma   90.00
#
_symmetry.space_group_name_H-M   'P 1'
#
loop_
_entity.id
_entity.type
_entity.pdbx_description
1 polymer ?
#
loop_
_entity_poly.entity_id
_entity_poly.type
_entity_poly.pdbx_seq_one_letter_code
_entity_poly.pdbx_strand_id
1 'polypeptide(L)'
;LGQLWERTTALPLPLGGIAAKRSLPEAVRRQVETLIRQSIEYAFAHPEASRAYIKEHAQELDDAVIDAHIALFVNDYSLSLGDEGRRAVEALTGIACAFNS
;
A
#
# COMPACT_ATOMS: atom_id res chain seq x y z
N LEU A 1 16.45 0.50 -11.07
CA LEU A 1 16.63 0.34 -9.63
C LEU A 1 15.84 -0.86 -9.08
N GLY A 2 14.56 -0.96 -9.44
CA GLY A 2 13.74 -2.08 -9.01
C GLY A 2 14.25 -3.43 -9.47
N GLN A 3 14.75 -3.52 -10.70
CA GLN A 3 15.35 -4.74 -11.23
C GLN A 3 16.60 -5.16 -10.48
N LEU A 4 17.43 -4.20 -10.09
CA LEU A 4 18.62 -4.47 -9.28
C LEU A 4 18.23 -5.03 -7.90
N TRP A 5 17.24 -4.41 -7.27
CA TRP A 5 16.72 -4.85 -5.97
C TRP A 5 16.18 -6.28 -6.04
N GLU A 6 15.34 -6.58 -7.05
CA GLU A 6 14.74 -7.90 -7.21
C GLU A 6 15.80 -8.97 -7.48
N ARG A 7 16.82 -8.67 -8.27
CA ARG A 7 17.92 -9.62 -8.54
C ARG A 7 18.76 -9.87 -7.30
N THR A 8 18.96 -8.86 -6.46
CA THR A 8 19.80 -8.96 -5.26
C THR A 8 19.09 -9.64 -4.11
N THR A 9 17.81 -9.34 -3.90
CA THR A 9 17.05 -9.79 -2.72
C THR A 9 16.00 -10.84 -3.03
N ALA A 10 15.61 -11.01 -4.30
CA ALA A 10 14.48 -11.82 -4.74
C ALA A 10 13.15 -11.40 -4.08
N LEU A 11 13.03 -10.13 -3.71
CA LEU A 11 11.88 -9.55 -3.03
C LEU A 11 11.37 -8.33 -3.79
N PRO A 12 10.08 -7.98 -3.68
CA PRO A 12 9.55 -6.75 -4.28
C PRO A 12 10.17 -5.52 -3.62
N LEU A 13 10.24 -4.40 -4.35
CA LEU A 13 10.76 -3.14 -3.83
C LEU A 13 9.65 -2.38 -3.11
N PRO A 14 9.77 -2.14 -1.79
CA PRO A 14 8.81 -1.30 -1.08
C PRO A 14 8.95 0.16 -1.51
N LEU A 15 7.85 0.79 -1.94
CA LEU A 15 7.85 2.16 -2.43
C LEU A 15 7.29 3.16 -1.41
N GLY A 16 6.34 2.76 -0.61
CA GLY A 16 5.76 3.62 0.41
C GLY A 16 4.89 2.83 1.37
N GLY A 17 4.48 3.46 2.46
CA GLY A 17 3.65 2.79 3.43
C GLY A 17 3.11 3.76 4.48
N ILE A 18 2.18 3.26 5.28
CA ILE A 18 1.60 3.98 6.41
C ILE A 18 2.13 3.34 7.68
N ALA A 19 2.68 4.16 8.58
CA ALA A 19 3.25 3.67 9.81
C ALA A 19 2.57 4.30 11.02
N ALA A 20 2.43 3.54 12.10
CA ALA A 20 1.91 4.01 13.36
C ALA A 20 2.98 3.93 14.44
N LYS A 21 2.96 4.87 15.39
CA LYS A 21 3.89 4.87 16.50
C LYS A 21 3.70 3.61 17.36
N ARG A 22 4.79 2.95 17.72
CA ARG A 22 4.75 1.77 18.60
C ARG A 22 4.28 2.10 20.02
N SER A 23 4.36 3.37 20.43
CA SER A 23 3.89 3.84 21.73
C SER A 23 2.35 3.87 21.85
N LEU A 24 1.63 3.82 20.72
CA LEU A 24 0.17 3.74 20.75
C LEU A 24 -0.28 2.38 21.29
N PRO A 25 -1.41 2.32 22.04
CA PRO A 25 -1.97 1.05 22.48
C PRO A 25 -2.19 0.10 21.30
N GLU A 26 -1.93 -1.19 21.51
CA GLU A 26 -2.09 -2.19 20.45
C GLU A 26 -3.52 -2.22 19.90
N ALA A 27 -4.52 -2.07 20.76
CA ALA A 27 -5.92 -2.06 20.32
C ALA A 27 -6.19 -0.90 19.35
N VAL A 28 -5.61 0.28 19.60
CA VAL A 28 -5.74 1.44 18.71
C VAL A 28 -5.05 1.19 17.39
N ARG A 29 -3.84 0.63 17.41
CA ARG A 29 -3.10 0.31 16.18
C ARG A 29 -3.85 -0.69 15.31
N ARG A 30 -4.43 -1.72 15.91
CA ARG A 30 -5.23 -2.73 15.20
C ARG A 30 -6.51 -2.15 14.63
N GLN A 31 -7.16 -1.26 15.37
CA GLN A 31 -8.37 -0.57 14.89
C GLN A 31 -8.06 0.29 13.67
N VAL A 32 -6.99 1.06 13.70
CA VAL A 32 -6.56 1.89 12.57
C VAL A 32 -6.22 1.01 11.36
N GLU A 33 -5.51 -0.09 11.57
CA GLU A 33 -5.19 -1.04 10.50
C GLU A 33 -6.47 -1.59 9.85
N THR A 34 -7.45 -1.98 10.66
CA THR A 34 -8.73 -2.49 10.16
C THR A 34 -9.48 -1.44 9.35
N LEU A 35 -9.51 -0.20 9.81
CA LEU A 35 -10.18 0.90 9.12
C LEU A 35 -9.50 1.23 7.78
N ILE A 36 -8.18 1.25 7.74
CA ILE A 36 -7.44 1.48 6.52
C ILE A 36 -7.70 0.35 5.52
N ARG A 37 -7.67 -0.90 5.97
CA ARG A 37 -7.95 -2.05 5.14
C ARG A 37 -9.35 -2.00 4.56
N GLN A 38 -10.36 -1.69 5.38
CA GLN A 38 -11.74 -1.55 4.93
C GLN A 38 -11.89 -0.44 3.90
N SER A 39 -11.19 0.68 4.09
CA SER A 39 -11.18 1.79 3.15
C SER A 39 -10.62 1.37 1.78
N ILE A 40 -9.53 0.61 1.77
CA ILE A 40 -8.91 0.11 0.53
C ILE A 40 -9.84 -0.91 -0.15
N GLU A 41 -10.43 -1.82 0.61
CA GLU A 41 -11.37 -2.80 0.07
C GLU A 41 -12.58 -2.12 -0.57
N TYR A 42 -13.10 -1.08 0.07
CA TYR A 42 -14.19 -0.29 -0.48
C TYR A 42 -13.77 0.37 -1.80
N ALA A 43 -12.57 0.94 -1.85
CA ALA A 43 -12.06 1.60 -3.05
C ALA A 43 -11.89 0.60 -4.21
N PHE A 44 -11.45 -0.63 -3.94
CA PHE A 44 -11.35 -1.67 -4.96
C PHE A 44 -12.71 -2.09 -5.49
N ALA A 45 -13.71 -2.15 -4.60
CA ALA A 45 -15.08 -2.54 -4.98
C ALA A 45 -15.83 -1.41 -5.70
N HIS A 46 -15.46 -0.16 -5.44
CA HIS A 46 -16.16 1.02 -5.94
C HIS A 46 -15.18 2.03 -6.56
N PRO A 47 -14.48 1.67 -7.66
CA PRO A 47 -13.49 2.59 -8.25
C PRO A 47 -14.10 3.91 -8.73
N GLU A 48 -15.37 3.92 -9.06
CA GLU A 48 -16.10 5.12 -9.48
C GLU A 48 -16.31 6.14 -8.35
N ALA A 49 -16.28 5.70 -7.09
CA ALA A 49 -16.59 6.57 -5.96
C ALA A 49 -15.63 7.75 -5.81
N SER A 50 -14.35 7.56 -6.17
CA SER A 50 -13.33 8.59 -6.08
C SER A 50 -12.92 9.17 -7.43
N ARG A 51 -13.47 8.66 -8.53
CA ARG A 51 -13.02 9.05 -9.87
C ARG A 51 -13.21 10.52 -10.18
N ALA A 52 -14.35 11.09 -9.81
CA ALA A 52 -14.61 12.51 -10.03
C ALA A 52 -13.62 13.40 -9.27
N TYR A 53 -13.32 13.04 -8.03
CA TYR A 53 -12.33 13.74 -7.21
C TYR A 53 -10.93 13.64 -7.83
N ILE A 54 -10.54 12.45 -8.26
CA ILE A 54 -9.24 12.22 -8.88
C ILE A 54 -9.11 13.05 -10.16
N LYS A 55 -10.13 13.05 -11.00
CA LYS A 55 -10.13 13.84 -12.25
C LYS A 55 -10.06 15.33 -12.00
N GLU A 56 -10.73 15.83 -10.98
CA GLU A 56 -10.67 17.24 -10.61
C GLU A 56 -9.24 17.67 -10.26
N HIS A 57 -8.46 16.79 -9.63
CA HIS A 57 -7.10 17.08 -9.19
C HIS A 57 -6.02 16.61 -10.16
N ALA A 58 -6.37 15.84 -11.18
CA ALA A 58 -5.46 15.30 -12.19
C ALA A 58 -6.04 15.51 -13.60
N GLN A 59 -6.44 16.73 -13.92
CA GLN A 59 -7.21 17.08 -15.11
C GLN A 59 -6.55 16.70 -16.44
N GLU A 60 -5.23 16.62 -16.48
CA GLU A 60 -4.49 16.34 -17.71
C GLU A 60 -4.33 14.83 -17.98
N LEU A 61 -4.73 13.99 -17.04
CA LEU A 61 -4.59 12.54 -17.17
C LEU A 61 -5.90 11.92 -17.65
N ASP A 62 -5.81 11.00 -18.62
CA ASP A 62 -6.98 10.22 -19.03
C ASP A 62 -7.22 9.06 -18.05
N ASP A 63 -8.41 8.42 -18.17
CA ASP A 63 -8.82 7.36 -17.26
C ASP A 63 -7.87 6.17 -17.29
N ALA A 64 -7.35 5.80 -18.46
CA ALA A 64 -6.45 4.66 -18.58
C ALA A 64 -5.15 4.89 -17.83
N VAL A 65 -4.60 6.12 -17.88
CA VAL A 65 -3.39 6.48 -17.15
C VAL A 65 -3.65 6.47 -15.64
N ILE A 66 -4.77 7.04 -15.20
CA ILE A 66 -5.15 7.04 -13.79
C ILE A 66 -5.30 5.61 -13.28
N ASP A 67 -6.00 4.76 -14.00
CA ASP A 67 -6.22 3.36 -13.60
C ASP A 67 -4.90 2.59 -13.52
N ALA A 68 -4.01 2.78 -14.48
CA ALA A 68 -2.70 2.14 -14.47
C ALA A 68 -1.86 2.60 -13.28
N HIS A 69 -1.89 3.88 -12.95
CA HIS A 69 -1.16 4.43 -11.81
C HIS A 69 -1.69 3.88 -10.48
N ILE A 70 -3.01 3.83 -10.31
CA ILE A 70 -3.63 3.25 -9.12
C ILE A 70 -3.26 1.77 -9.00
N ALA A 71 -3.35 1.00 -10.09
CA ALA A 71 -3.02 -0.42 -10.05
C ALA A 71 -1.56 -0.68 -9.68
N LEU A 72 -0.65 0.22 -10.04
CA LEU A 72 0.75 0.10 -9.68
C LEU A 72 1.01 0.40 -8.21
N PHE A 73 0.39 1.44 -7.65
CA PHE A 73 0.67 1.92 -6.30
C PHE A 73 -0.32 1.45 -5.23
N VAL A 74 -1.53 1.03 -5.63
CA VAL A 74 -2.55 0.51 -4.70
C VAL A 74 -2.95 -0.88 -5.19
N ASN A 75 -2.39 -1.90 -4.57
CA ASN A 75 -2.52 -3.29 -5.01
C ASN A 75 -2.71 -4.22 -3.81
N ASP A 76 -2.54 -5.53 -4.02
CA ASP A 76 -2.73 -6.52 -2.97
C ASP A 76 -1.83 -6.29 -1.75
N TYR A 77 -0.62 -5.77 -1.94
CA TYR A 77 0.25 -5.41 -0.81
C TYR A 77 -0.31 -4.26 0.03
N SER A 78 -1.20 -3.43 -0.52
CA SER A 78 -1.89 -2.38 0.24
C SER A 78 -2.90 -2.95 1.23
N LEU A 79 -3.50 -4.09 0.90
CA LEU A 79 -4.42 -4.79 1.81
C LEU A 79 -3.67 -5.61 2.85
N SER A 80 -2.64 -6.34 2.42
CA SER A 80 -1.84 -7.20 3.28
C SER A 80 -0.45 -7.34 2.69
N LEU A 81 0.57 -7.17 3.52
CA LEU A 81 1.95 -7.33 3.07
C LEU A 81 2.28 -8.79 2.71
N GLY A 82 1.67 -9.76 3.42
CA GLY A 82 2.07 -11.15 3.31
C GLY A 82 3.50 -11.37 3.80
N ASP A 83 3.98 -12.60 3.77
CA ASP A 83 5.34 -12.92 4.20
C ASP A 83 6.38 -12.26 3.30
N GLU A 84 6.14 -12.23 2.01
CA GLU A 84 7.05 -11.65 1.03
C GLU A 84 7.19 -10.13 1.23
N GLY A 85 6.06 -9.42 1.41
CA GLY A 85 6.07 -7.99 1.65
C GLY A 85 6.74 -7.63 2.97
N ARG A 86 6.50 -8.40 4.01
CA ARG A 86 7.15 -8.20 5.32
C ARG A 86 8.66 -8.37 5.22
N ARG A 87 9.13 -9.41 4.52
CA ARG A 87 10.57 -9.62 4.31
C ARG A 87 11.20 -8.50 3.48
N ALA A 88 10.46 -7.98 2.50
CA ALA A 88 10.93 -6.86 1.69
C ALA A 88 11.12 -5.60 2.53
N VAL A 89 10.15 -5.24 3.37
CA VAL A 89 10.24 -4.09 4.28
C VAL A 89 11.38 -4.26 5.27
N GLU A 90 11.51 -5.44 5.87
CA GLU A 90 12.58 -5.72 6.81
C GLU A 90 13.96 -5.67 6.14
N ALA A 91 14.08 -6.21 4.92
CA ALA A 91 15.33 -6.16 4.17
C ALA A 91 15.75 -4.72 3.83
N LEU A 92 14.77 -3.85 3.54
CA LEU A 92 15.05 -2.46 3.19
C LEU A 92 15.34 -1.59 4.43
N THR A 93 14.56 -1.76 5.49
CA THR A 93 14.58 -0.86 6.66
C THR A 93 15.33 -1.43 7.86
N GLY A 94 15.53 -2.74 7.91
CA GLY A 94 16.07 -3.42 9.10
C GLY A 94 15.06 -3.53 10.24
N ILE A 95 13.79 -3.17 10.03
CA ILE A 95 12.76 -3.16 11.05
C ILE A 95 11.68 -4.17 10.69
N ALA A 96 11.39 -5.09 11.63
CA ALA A 96 10.31 -6.07 11.44
C ALA A 96 8.95 -5.40 11.57
N CYS A 97 8.00 -5.80 10.72
CA CYS A 97 6.62 -5.32 10.77
C CYS A 97 5.90 -5.94 11.98
N ALA A 98 5.23 -5.08 12.77
CA ALA A 98 4.48 -5.54 13.94
C ALA A 98 3.17 -6.23 13.55
N PHE A 99 2.52 -5.75 12.48
CA PHE A 99 1.27 -6.29 11.97
C PHE A 99 1.42 -6.70 10.53
N ASN A 100 0.64 -7.73 10.18
CA ASN A 100 0.56 -8.21 8.82
C ASN A 100 -0.91 -8.54 8.54
N SER A 101 -1.65 -7.53 8.21
CA SER A 101 -3.08 -7.69 7.92
C SER A 101 -3.35 -8.46 6.64
#